data_a09a54c5c448e6c62404736eefdb236e
#
_entry.id   a09a54c5c448e6c62404736eefdb236e
#
_cell.length_a   1.000
_cell.length_b   1.000
_cell.length_c   1.000
_cell.angle_alpha   90.00
_cell.angle_beta   90.00
_cell.angle_gamma   90.00
#
_symmetry.space_group_name_H-M   'P 1'
#
loop_
_entity.id
_entity.type
_entity.pdbx_description
1 polymer ?
#
loop_
_entity_poly.entity_id
_entity_poly.type
_entity_poly.pdbx_seq_one_letter_code
_entity_poly.pdbx_strand_id
1 'polypeptide(L)'
;IAAFLSALAVTLLVMPGVIRCLHKIKFGQSIRKEGPQSHMAKTGTPTMGGLVFVSVPILVMLVLDYKAFFSGEMLICVLAYLGYALIGFIDDFLIVVKKNNDGLKPSVKFLMQSVLAVVFYLFYRSIAETTLILPVVHISLELGILYFVLIFFMFTCESNAVNLTDGLDGLCAGTSIIAIAPFVIFALLQGNKDLAMLLLAVCGSLLGYLRFNVHPAKIFMGDTGSLAIGGLLAASAMILKQELLLVVIGGVFVMELLSVVIQVTSYKATKKRVFRMAPLHH
;
A
#
# COMPACT_ATOMS: atom_id res chain seq x y z
N ILE A 1 -7.51 -16.52 -11.73
CA ILE A 1 -8.23 -17.22 -10.65
C ILE A 1 -7.28 -18.11 -9.86
N ALA A 2 -6.43 -18.94 -10.48
CA ALA A 2 -5.48 -19.81 -9.74
C ALA A 2 -4.59 -19.01 -8.79
N ALA A 3 -3.99 -17.90 -9.23
CA ALA A 3 -3.15 -17.04 -8.41
C ALA A 3 -3.87 -16.49 -7.17
N PHE A 4 -5.13 -16.06 -7.34
CA PHE A 4 -5.97 -15.60 -6.22
C PHE A 4 -6.19 -16.72 -5.19
N LEU A 5 -6.65 -17.90 -5.65
CA LEU A 5 -6.97 -19.02 -4.75
C LEU A 5 -5.73 -19.58 -4.06
N SER A 6 -4.60 -19.68 -4.77
CA SER A 6 -3.33 -20.13 -4.19
C SER A 6 -2.82 -19.16 -3.14
N ALA A 7 -2.83 -17.85 -3.44
CA ALA A 7 -2.39 -16.84 -2.48
C ALA A 7 -3.31 -16.77 -1.25
N LEU A 8 -4.61 -16.88 -1.42
CA LEU A 8 -5.58 -16.96 -0.34
C LEU A 8 -5.29 -18.17 0.57
N ALA A 9 -5.17 -19.36 -0.02
CA ALA A 9 -4.94 -20.59 0.73
C ALA A 9 -3.61 -20.56 1.49
N VAL A 10 -2.51 -20.16 0.82
CA VAL A 10 -1.19 -20.06 1.45
C VAL A 10 -1.21 -19.05 2.61
N THR A 11 -1.84 -17.90 2.40
CA THR A 11 -1.95 -16.88 3.47
C THR A 11 -2.73 -17.40 4.68
N LEU A 12 -3.87 -18.05 4.46
CA LEU A 12 -4.66 -18.63 5.55
C LEU A 12 -3.89 -19.70 6.33
N LEU A 13 -3.05 -20.50 5.66
CA LEU A 13 -2.24 -21.54 6.28
C LEU A 13 -1.04 -20.97 7.06
N VAL A 14 -0.37 -19.96 6.51
CA VAL A 14 0.87 -19.41 7.08
C VAL A 14 0.59 -18.43 8.24
N MET A 15 -0.47 -17.64 8.12
CA MET A 15 -0.77 -16.54 9.06
C MET A 15 -0.83 -16.97 10.54
N PRO A 16 -1.48 -18.08 10.93
CA PRO A 16 -1.50 -18.50 12.34
C PRO A 16 -0.11 -18.79 12.91
N GLY A 17 0.81 -19.32 12.08
CA GLY A 17 2.20 -19.55 12.45
C GLY A 17 2.96 -18.24 12.69
N VAL A 18 2.77 -17.28 11.78
CA VAL A 18 3.39 -15.95 11.87
C VAL A 18 2.89 -15.20 13.10
N ILE A 19 1.58 -15.18 13.35
CA ILE A 19 1.00 -14.55 14.55
C ILE A 19 1.64 -15.13 15.82
N ARG A 20 1.75 -16.47 15.93
CA ARG A 20 2.40 -17.11 17.08
C ARG A 20 3.87 -16.73 17.22
N CYS A 21 4.60 -16.66 16.11
CA CYS A 21 6.01 -16.25 16.08
C CYS A 21 6.17 -14.81 16.56
N LEU A 22 5.41 -13.87 16.02
CA LEU A 22 5.47 -12.46 16.39
C LEU A 22 5.08 -12.22 17.86
N HIS A 23 4.10 -12.95 18.39
CA HIS A 23 3.78 -12.91 19.81
C HIS A 23 4.95 -13.37 20.69
N LYS A 24 5.64 -14.47 20.33
CA LYS A 24 6.78 -14.97 21.10
C LYS A 24 7.94 -13.96 21.17
N ILE A 25 8.16 -13.23 20.08
CA ILE A 25 9.23 -12.22 19.98
C ILE A 25 8.79 -10.89 20.62
N LYS A 26 7.56 -10.79 21.17
CA LYS A 26 6.98 -9.57 21.76
C LYS A 26 6.94 -8.40 20.76
N PHE A 27 6.65 -8.68 19.50
CA PHE A 27 6.45 -7.70 18.43
C PHE A 27 5.06 -7.06 18.53
N GLY A 28 4.70 -6.56 19.72
CA GLY A 28 3.46 -5.85 19.96
C GLY A 28 3.64 -4.34 19.82
N GLN A 29 2.68 -3.70 19.17
CA GLN A 29 2.67 -2.24 19.04
C GLN A 29 2.38 -1.58 20.40
N SER A 30 3.17 -0.59 20.81
CA SER A 30 2.82 0.27 21.91
C SER A 30 1.89 1.38 21.37
N ILE A 31 0.70 1.51 21.97
CA ILE A 31 -0.30 2.46 21.49
C ILE A 31 0.02 3.86 22.04
N ARG A 32 -0.06 4.88 21.19
CA ARG A 32 0.13 6.28 21.61
C ARG A 32 -0.97 6.67 22.60
N LYS A 33 -0.57 7.28 23.71
CA LYS A 33 -1.49 7.72 24.78
C LYS A 33 -2.51 8.80 24.34
N GLU A 34 -2.26 9.43 23.20
CA GLU A 34 -3.06 10.53 22.62
C GLU A 34 -4.18 10.04 21.70
N GLY A 35 -4.29 8.72 21.46
CA GLY A 35 -5.32 8.11 20.63
C GLY A 35 -6.64 7.83 21.40
N PRO A 36 -7.71 7.44 20.67
CA PRO A 36 -8.97 7.05 21.31
C PRO A 36 -8.78 5.93 22.35
N GLN A 37 -9.51 5.99 23.47
CA GLN A 37 -9.41 4.99 24.56
C GLN A 37 -9.69 3.55 24.09
N SER A 38 -10.53 3.39 23.05
CA SER A 38 -10.80 2.08 22.41
C SER A 38 -9.54 1.42 21.85
N HIS A 39 -8.52 2.17 21.51
CA HIS A 39 -7.23 1.65 21.01
C HIS A 39 -6.38 1.04 22.13
N MET A 40 -6.58 1.43 23.40
CA MET A 40 -5.81 0.87 24.52
C MET A 40 -6.07 -0.63 24.72
N ALA A 41 -7.25 -1.13 24.36
CA ALA A 41 -7.58 -2.57 24.39
C ALA A 41 -6.77 -3.40 23.39
N LYS A 42 -6.12 -2.75 22.41
CA LYS A 42 -5.32 -3.39 21.34
C LYS A 42 -3.83 -3.56 21.73
N THR A 43 -3.45 -3.14 22.93
CA THR A 43 -2.05 -3.27 23.42
C THR A 43 -1.62 -4.74 23.42
N GLY A 44 -0.52 -5.06 22.76
CA GLY A 44 0.01 -6.41 22.67
C GLY A 44 -0.39 -7.19 21.40
N THR A 45 -1.28 -6.64 20.54
CA THR A 45 -1.53 -7.22 19.23
C THR A 45 -0.26 -7.06 18.36
N PRO A 46 0.26 -8.14 17.73
CA PRO A 46 1.44 -8.06 16.91
C PRO A 46 1.20 -7.22 15.66
N THR A 47 2.24 -6.52 15.21
CA THR A 47 2.29 -5.79 13.93
C THR A 47 3.11 -6.55 12.89
N MET A 48 3.31 -5.98 11.70
CA MET A 48 4.03 -6.56 10.56
C MET A 48 3.30 -7.72 9.85
N GLY A 49 1.98 -7.75 9.91
CA GLY A 49 1.17 -8.67 9.10
C GLY A 49 1.39 -8.51 7.60
N GLY A 50 1.85 -7.33 7.19
CA GLY A 50 2.28 -7.02 5.84
C GLY A 50 3.30 -7.98 5.25
N LEU A 51 4.20 -8.51 6.07
CA LEU A 51 5.21 -9.48 5.62
C LEU A 51 4.59 -10.68 4.90
N VAL A 52 3.44 -11.17 5.36
CA VAL A 52 2.80 -12.34 4.75
C VAL A 52 2.17 -11.99 3.42
N PHE A 53 1.32 -10.98 3.38
CA PHE A 53 0.61 -10.66 2.14
C PHE A 53 1.47 -9.90 1.12
N VAL A 54 2.68 -9.47 1.48
CA VAL A 54 3.69 -9.00 0.53
C VAL A 54 4.47 -10.18 -0.07
N SER A 55 4.93 -11.11 0.75
CA SER A 55 5.76 -12.22 0.27
C SER A 55 4.97 -13.32 -0.45
N VAL A 56 3.77 -13.66 0.02
CA VAL A 56 2.98 -14.76 -0.57
C VAL A 56 2.62 -14.52 -2.04
N PRO A 57 2.12 -13.34 -2.48
CA PRO A 57 1.86 -13.10 -3.91
C PRO A 57 3.10 -13.27 -4.78
N ILE A 58 4.25 -12.79 -4.31
CA ILE A 58 5.53 -12.92 -5.03
C ILE A 58 5.90 -14.39 -5.20
N LEU A 59 5.82 -15.19 -4.13
CA LEU A 59 6.10 -16.63 -4.19
C LEU A 59 5.11 -17.37 -5.11
N VAL A 60 3.83 -17.02 -5.05
CA VAL A 60 2.80 -17.61 -5.92
C VAL A 60 3.09 -17.29 -7.39
N MET A 61 3.47 -16.05 -7.69
CA MET A 61 3.84 -15.64 -9.05
C MET A 61 5.05 -16.41 -9.57
N LEU A 62 6.11 -16.53 -8.76
CA LEU A 62 7.31 -17.27 -9.13
C LEU A 62 7.03 -18.76 -9.39
N VAL A 63 6.07 -19.35 -8.69
CA VAL A 63 5.68 -20.75 -8.88
C VAL A 63 4.78 -20.93 -10.10
N LEU A 64 3.84 -20.02 -10.35
CA LEU A 64 2.87 -20.14 -11.44
C LEU A 64 3.44 -19.71 -12.78
N ASP A 65 4.18 -18.61 -12.82
CA ASP A 65 4.82 -18.09 -14.03
C ASP A 65 6.06 -17.23 -13.71
N TYR A 66 7.19 -17.91 -13.54
CA TYR A 66 8.45 -17.21 -13.26
C TYR A 66 8.93 -16.31 -14.42
N LYS A 67 8.51 -16.64 -15.67
CA LYS A 67 8.93 -15.85 -16.85
C LYS A 67 8.19 -14.50 -16.88
N ALA A 68 6.90 -14.50 -16.59
CA ALA A 68 6.10 -13.30 -16.46
C ALA A 68 6.68 -12.33 -15.41
N PHE A 69 7.23 -12.88 -14.32
CA PHE A 69 7.83 -12.10 -13.24
C PHE A 69 8.95 -11.16 -13.70
N PHE A 70 9.68 -11.51 -14.76
CA PHE A 70 10.79 -10.73 -15.30
C PHE A 70 10.44 -9.87 -16.52
N SER A 71 9.15 -9.73 -16.88
CA SER A 71 8.75 -8.75 -17.91
C SER A 71 8.97 -7.32 -17.38
N GLY A 72 9.31 -6.37 -18.27
CA GLY A 72 9.69 -5.02 -17.84
C GLY A 72 8.62 -4.30 -17.02
N GLU A 73 7.37 -4.38 -17.45
CA GLU A 73 6.24 -3.76 -16.74
C GLU A 73 5.95 -4.44 -15.40
N MET A 74 5.96 -5.77 -15.38
CA MET A 74 5.79 -6.54 -14.16
C MET A 74 6.89 -6.25 -13.16
N LEU A 75 8.14 -6.16 -13.63
CA LEU A 75 9.28 -5.88 -12.77
C LEU A 75 9.13 -4.51 -12.07
N ILE A 76 8.60 -3.49 -12.75
CA ILE A 76 8.30 -2.20 -12.10
C ILE A 76 7.29 -2.38 -10.97
N CYS A 77 6.18 -3.08 -11.21
CA CYS A 77 5.14 -3.32 -10.19
C CYS A 77 5.69 -4.11 -9.00
N VAL A 78 6.47 -5.17 -9.26
CA VAL A 78 7.08 -6.00 -8.22
C VAL A 78 8.11 -5.19 -7.42
N LEU A 79 8.97 -4.43 -8.09
CA LEU A 79 9.98 -3.60 -7.41
C LEU A 79 9.32 -2.46 -6.62
N ALA A 80 8.23 -1.86 -7.12
CA ALA A 80 7.46 -0.88 -6.37
C ALA A 80 6.85 -1.52 -5.11
N TYR A 81 6.18 -2.66 -5.27
CA TYR A 81 5.58 -3.38 -4.16
C TYR A 81 6.60 -3.75 -3.08
N LEU A 82 7.72 -4.36 -3.48
CA LEU A 82 8.79 -4.77 -2.56
C LEU A 82 9.60 -3.59 -2.02
N GLY A 83 9.87 -2.57 -2.84
CA GLY A 83 10.64 -1.39 -2.44
C GLY A 83 9.92 -0.58 -1.36
N TYR A 84 8.63 -0.34 -1.54
CA TYR A 84 7.80 0.33 -0.53
C TYR A 84 7.57 -0.56 0.70
N ALA A 85 7.43 -1.89 0.52
CA ALA A 85 7.41 -2.84 1.63
C ALA A 85 8.69 -2.77 2.46
N LEU A 86 9.86 -2.65 1.83
CA LEU A 86 11.14 -2.57 2.51
C LEU A 86 11.26 -1.29 3.35
N ILE A 87 10.79 -0.15 2.84
CA ILE A 87 10.75 1.10 3.63
C ILE A 87 9.88 0.89 4.87
N GLY A 88 8.68 0.33 4.70
CA GLY A 88 7.78 0.05 5.81
C GLY A 88 8.35 -0.99 6.78
N PHE A 89 9.03 -2.01 6.27
CA PHE A 89 9.70 -3.01 7.10
C PHE A 89 10.78 -2.38 7.99
N ILE A 90 11.60 -1.48 7.45
CA ILE A 90 12.62 -0.78 8.22
C ILE A 90 11.96 0.07 9.31
N ASP A 91 10.87 0.74 8.99
CA ASP A 91 10.10 1.55 9.95
C ASP A 91 9.53 0.70 11.09
N ASP A 92 8.76 -0.33 10.77
CA ASP A 92 8.20 -1.29 11.73
C ASP A 92 9.27 -1.97 12.58
N PHE A 93 10.38 -2.38 11.96
CA PHE A 93 11.49 -3.04 12.64
C PHE A 93 12.16 -2.11 13.67
N LEU A 94 12.35 -0.84 13.32
CA LEU A 94 12.92 0.16 14.25
C LEU A 94 12.01 0.38 15.45
N ILE A 95 10.69 0.46 15.25
CA ILE A 95 9.70 0.59 16.33
C ILE A 95 9.82 -0.58 17.30
N VAL A 96 9.91 -1.79 16.77
CA VAL A 96 9.99 -3.00 17.59
C VAL A 96 11.31 -3.10 18.33
N VAL A 97 12.45 -2.86 17.67
CA VAL A 97 13.78 -2.97 18.29
C VAL A 97 13.98 -1.91 19.35
N LYS A 98 13.56 -0.68 19.09
CA LYS A 98 13.66 0.43 20.06
C LYS A 98 12.62 0.33 21.19
N LYS A 99 11.59 -0.51 21.05
CA LYS A 99 10.46 -0.65 21.99
C LYS A 99 9.78 0.69 22.29
N ASN A 100 9.75 1.59 21.34
CA ASN A 100 9.07 2.87 21.39
C ASN A 100 8.33 3.08 20.07
N ASN A 101 7.54 4.17 19.96
CA ASN A 101 6.81 4.49 18.75
C ASN A 101 7.63 5.33 17.74
N ASP A 102 8.95 5.42 17.93
CA ASP A 102 9.84 6.21 17.08
C ASP A 102 10.47 5.30 16.00
N GLY A 103 9.79 5.15 14.88
CA GLY A 103 10.30 4.50 13.69
C GLY A 103 11.34 5.36 12.96
N LEU A 104 11.25 5.39 11.64
CA LEU A 104 12.02 6.31 10.81
C LEU A 104 11.58 7.77 11.04
N LYS A 105 12.52 8.70 11.01
CA LYS A 105 12.17 10.13 10.97
C LYS A 105 11.32 10.39 9.71
N PRO A 106 10.22 11.16 9.81
CA PRO A 106 9.32 11.41 8.65
C PRO A 106 10.06 11.92 7.40
N SER A 107 11.08 12.75 7.58
CA SER A 107 11.92 13.25 6.47
C SER A 107 12.74 12.16 5.80
N VAL A 108 13.26 11.19 6.56
CA VAL A 108 14.02 10.06 6.01
C VAL A 108 13.09 9.11 5.26
N LYS A 109 11.92 8.80 5.83
CA LYS A 109 10.89 7.99 5.19
C LYS A 109 10.45 8.62 3.85
N PHE A 110 10.14 9.92 3.86
CA PHE A 110 9.77 10.66 2.66
C PHE A 110 10.91 10.68 1.62
N LEU A 111 12.16 10.86 2.06
CA LEU A 111 13.32 10.83 1.15
C LEU A 111 13.45 9.45 0.47
N MET A 112 13.34 8.35 1.22
CA MET A 112 13.40 7.00 0.67
C MET A 112 12.27 6.74 -0.35
N GLN A 113 11.04 7.15 -0.04
CA GLN A 113 9.90 7.08 -0.96
C GLN A 113 10.15 7.91 -2.22
N SER A 114 10.69 9.12 -2.07
CA SER A 114 11.03 10.01 -3.18
C SER A 114 12.09 9.41 -4.10
N VAL A 115 13.14 8.82 -3.54
CA VAL A 115 14.19 8.13 -4.32
C VAL A 115 13.60 6.98 -5.12
N LEU A 116 12.74 6.16 -4.51
CA LEU A 116 12.08 5.06 -5.23
C LEU A 116 11.17 5.59 -6.35
N ALA A 117 10.39 6.65 -6.12
CA ALA A 117 9.54 7.24 -7.14
C ALA A 117 10.36 7.73 -8.35
N VAL A 118 11.51 8.36 -8.11
CA VAL A 118 12.45 8.76 -9.17
C VAL A 118 12.99 7.56 -9.94
N VAL A 119 13.44 6.52 -9.23
CA VAL A 119 13.98 5.29 -9.85
C VAL A 119 12.92 4.63 -10.73
N PHE A 120 11.68 4.50 -10.24
CA PHE A 120 10.59 3.90 -11.01
C PHE A 120 10.22 4.74 -12.22
N TYR A 121 10.18 6.07 -12.11
CA TYR A 121 9.97 6.93 -13.26
C TYR A 121 11.05 6.76 -14.33
N LEU A 122 12.32 6.75 -13.93
CA LEU A 122 13.44 6.59 -14.87
C LEU A 122 13.39 5.22 -15.56
N PHE A 123 13.06 4.16 -14.82
CA PHE A 123 12.90 2.83 -15.39
C PHE A 123 11.70 2.76 -16.33
N TYR A 124 10.54 3.28 -15.90
CA TYR A 124 9.35 3.32 -16.73
C TYR A 124 9.58 4.08 -18.05
N ARG A 125 10.22 5.25 -17.99
CA ARG A 125 10.56 6.04 -19.17
C ARG A 125 11.42 5.28 -20.19
N SER A 126 12.17 4.27 -19.77
CA SER A 126 13.01 3.47 -20.68
C SER A 126 12.22 2.39 -21.44
N ILE A 127 11.00 2.06 -21.00
CA ILE A 127 10.21 0.97 -21.57
C ILE A 127 8.83 1.41 -22.09
N ALA A 128 8.37 2.59 -21.73
CA ALA A 128 7.02 3.08 -22.10
C ALA A 128 7.01 4.60 -22.32
N GLU A 129 5.97 5.05 -23.03
CA GLU A 129 5.75 6.47 -23.29
C GLU A 129 5.28 7.22 -22.06
N THR A 130 5.79 8.45 -21.88
CA THR A 130 5.43 9.35 -20.78
C THR A 130 4.26 10.26 -21.14
N THR A 131 3.18 9.66 -21.63
CA THR A 131 1.93 10.34 -21.98
C THR A 131 0.87 10.06 -20.93
N LEU A 132 0.04 11.06 -20.63
CA LEU A 132 -1.14 10.93 -19.80
C LEU A 132 -2.37 10.71 -20.68
N ILE A 133 -3.14 9.67 -20.42
CA ILE A 133 -4.39 9.42 -21.13
C ILE A 133 -5.54 9.96 -20.29
N LEU A 134 -6.32 10.89 -20.85
CA LEU A 134 -7.53 11.37 -20.19
C LEU A 134 -8.61 10.29 -20.29
N PRO A 135 -9.13 9.78 -19.16
CA PRO A 135 -10.22 8.82 -19.17
C PRO A 135 -11.46 9.45 -19.80
N VAL A 136 -12.36 8.64 -20.34
CA VAL A 136 -13.61 9.04 -21.00
C VAL A 136 -13.43 9.63 -22.41
N VAL A 137 -12.53 10.61 -22.58
CA VAL A 137 -12.30 11.26 -23.89
C VAL A 137 -11.18 10.63 -24.72
N HIS A 138 -10.39 9.75 -24.10
CA HIS A 138 -9.28 9.02 -24.72
C HIS A 138 -8.24 9.92 -25.43
N ILE A 139 -8.06 11.15 -24.94
CA ILE A 139 -7.04 12.06 -25.45
C ILE A 139 -5.72 11.79 -24.72
N SER A 140 -4.64 11.58 -25.48
CA SER A 140 -3.29 11.47 -24.94
C SER A 140 -2.62 12.84 -24.89
N LEU A 141 -2.09 13.19 -23.72
CA LEU A 141 -1.37 14.44 -23.47
C LEU A 141 0.11 14.15 -23.21
N GLU A 142 0.96 14.74 -24.00
CA GLU A 142 2.41 14.74 -23.77
C GLU A 142 2.77 15.77 -22.70
N LEU A 143 2.96 15.32 -21.48
CA LEU A 143 3.25 16.21 -20.35
C LEU A 143 4.74 16.51 -20.17
N GLY A 144 5.63 15.81 -20.88
CA GLY A 144 7.06 15.98 -20.69
C GLY A 144 7.50 15.85 -19.24
N ILE A 145 8.15 16.88 -18.70
CA ILE A 145 8.63 16.89 -17.30
C ILE A 145 7.46 16.89 -16.29
N LEU A 146 6.28 17.39 -16.67
CA LEU A 146 5.11 17.38 -15.79
C LEU A 146 4.61 15.95 -15.52
N TYR A 147 4.85 15.00 -16.43
CA TYR A 147 4.55 13.60 -16.17
C TYR A 147 5.40 13.05 -15.03
N PHE A 148 6.68 13.43 -14.95
CA PHE A 148 7.51 13.09 -13.79
C PHE A 148 6.93 13.64 -12.49
N VAL A 149 6.49 14.90 -12.48
CA VAL A 149 5.90 15.52 -11.29
C VAL A 149 4.63 14.76 -10.87
N LEU A 150 3.76 14.40 -11.83
CA LEU A 150 2.57 13.61 -11.58
C LEU A 150 2.91 12.27 -10.93
N ILE A 151 3.83 11.50 -11.52
CA ILE A 151 4.25 10.18 -11.01
C ILE A 151 4.88 10.31 -9.62
N PHE A 152 5.74 11.29 -9.42
CA PHE A 152 6.35 11.55 -8.13
C PHE A 152 5.30 11.76 -7.02
N PHE A 153 4.32 12.64 -7.27
CA PHE A 153 3.23 12.86 -6.32
C PHE A 153 2.34 11.64 -6.18
N MET A 154 2.05 10.92 -7.26
CA MET A 154 1.23 9.71 -7.21
C MET A 154 1.84 8.66 -6.27
N PHE A 155 3.12 8.34 -6.43
CA PHE A 155 3.78 7.36 -5.55
C PHE A 155 3.88 7.84 -4.10
N THR A 156 4.30 9.09 -3.89
CA THR A 156 4.49 9.62 -2.53
C THR A 156 3.15 9.84 -1.81
N CYS A 157 2.14 10.36 -2.49
CA CYS A 157 0.83 10.58 -1.87
C CYS A 157 0.10 9.26 -1.62
N GLU A 158 0.04 8.36 -2.62
CA GLU A 158 -0.72 7.10 -2.48
C GLU A 158 -0.13 6.21 -1.39
N SER A 159 1.20 6.05 -1.33
CA SER A 159 1.82 5.23 -0.28
C SER A 159 1.53 5.77 1.13
N ASN A 160 1.57 7.09 1.32
CA ASN A 160 1.24 7.68 2.60
C ASN A 160 -0.28 7.70 2.88
N ALA A 161 -1.12 7.82 1.85
CA ALA A 161 -2.58 7.79 1.97
C ALA A 161 -3.08 6.42 2.45
N VAL A 162 -2.56 5.33 1.85
CA VAL A 162 -2.85 3.96 2.31
C VAL A 162 -2.33 3.75 3.73
N ASN A 163 -1.13 4.24 4.05
CA ASN A 163 -0.57 4.13 5.40
C ASN A 163 -1.42 4.87 6.44
N LEU A 164 -1.91 6.07 6.13
CA LEU A 164 -2.83 6.81 7.01
C LEU A 164 -4.17 6.09 7.19
N THR A 165 -4.60 5.26 6.24
CA THR A 165 -5.86 4.50 6.33
C THR A 165 -5.75 3.27 7.22
N ASP A 166 -4.53 2.82 7.57
CA ASP A 166 -4.30 1.66 8.45
C ASP A 166 -4.47 2.00 9.94
N GLY A 167 -5.58 2.65 10.30
CA GLY A 167 -5.90 3.03 11.69
C GLY A 167 -6.98 2.17 12.36
N LEU A 168 -7.81 1.48 11.58
CA LEU A 168 -8.89 0.63 12.10
C LEU A 168 -8.78 -0.81 11.60
N ASP A 169 -9.20 -1.76 12.47
CA ASP A 169 -9.24 -3.19 12.17
C ASP A 169 -10.02 -3.46 10.88
N GLY A 170 -9.37 -4.05 9.89
CA GLY A 170 -9.96 -4.43 8.60
C GLY A 170 -10.14 -3.29 7.59
N LEU A 171 -10.01 -2.03 7.98
CA LEU A 171 -10.29 -0.89 7.09
C LEU A 171 -9.31 -0.87 5.91
N CYS A 172 -8.01 -0.79 6.16
CA CYS A 172 -7.01 -0.68 5.12
C CYS A 172 -7.02 -1.89 4.19
N ALA A 173 -7.05 -3.11 4.74
CA ALA A 173 -7.09 -4.33 3.93
C ALA A 173 -8.36 -4.44 3.07
N GLY A 174 -9.52 -4.11 3.65
CA GLY A 174 -10.81 -4.15 2.93
C GLY A 174 -10.87 -3.13 1.80
N THR A 175 -10.53 -1.87 2.08
CA THR A 175 -10.50 -0.81 1.06
C THR A 175 -9.46 -1.09 -0.03
N SER A 176 -8.32 -1.68 0.32
CA SER A 176 -7.28 -2.06 -0.65
C SER A 176 -7.76 -3.13 -1.63
N ILE A 177 -8.48 -4.16 -1.17
CA ILE A 177 -9.06 -5.18 -2.05
C ILE A 177 -10.03 -4.53 -3.05
N ILE A 178 -10.87 -3.61 -2.57
CA ILE A 178 -11.83 -2.88 -3.42
C ILE A 178 -11.10 -2.00 -4.43
N ALA A 179 -10.03 -1.31 -4.01
CA ALA A 179 -9.26 -0.44 -4.89
C ALA A 179 -8.41 -1.21 -5.93
N ILE A 180 -7.93 -2.41 -5.61
CA ILE A 180 -7.16 -3.25 -6.56
C ILE A 180 -8.08 -3.87 -7.61
N ALA A 181 -9.33 -4.20 -7.28
CA ALA A 181 -10.23 -4.91 -8.18
C ALA A 181 -10.45 -4.21 -9.55
N PRO A 182 -10.69 -2.89 -9.65
CA PRO A 182 -10.74 -2.20 -10.93
C PRO A 182 -9.46 -2.33 -11.76
N PHE A 183 -8.29 -2.28 -11.13
CA PHE A 183 -7.02 -2.44 -11.84
C PHE A 183 -6.84 -3.86 -12.39
N VAL A 184 -7.37 -4.90 -11.72
CA VAL A 184 -7.45 -6.25 -12.30
C VAL A 184 -8.28 -6.24 -13.58
N ILE A 185 -9.43 -5.55 -13.58
CA ILE A 185 -10.30 -5.46 -14.75
C ILE A 185 -9.58 -4.71 -15.89
N PHE A 186 -8.96 -3.56 -15.61
CA PHE A 186 -8.20 -2.81 -16.61
C PHE A 186 -7.04 -3.64 -17.21
N ALA A 187 -6.29 -4.35 -16.35
CA ALA A 187 -5.21 -5.21 -16.80
C ALA A 187 -5.73 -6.31 -17.74
N LEU A 188 -6.85 -6.95 -17.43
CA LEU A 188 -7.47 -7.96 -18.28
C LEU A 188 -7.99 -7.37 -19.60
N LEU A 189 -8.63 -6.20 -19.57
CA LEU A 189 -9.14 -5.52 -20.77
C LEU A 189 -8.00 -5.08 -21.71
N GLN A 190 -6.85 -4.69 -21.17
CA GLN A 190 -5.66 -4.32 -21.93
C GLN A 190 -4.80 -5.54 -22.34
N GLY A 191 -5.21 -6.76 -21.97
CA GLY A 191 -4.47 -7.99 -22.29
C GLY A 191 -3.23 -8.21 -21.43
N ASN A 192 -2.98 -7.38 -20.40
CA ASN A 192 -1.86 -7.51 -19.46
C ASN A 192 -2.16 -8.57 -18.40
N LYS A 193 -2.06 -9.84 -18.82
CA LYS A 193 -2.40 -11.00 -17.98
C LYS A 193 -1.47 -11.15 -16.79
N ASP A 194 -0.23 -10.76 -16.95
CA ASP A 194 0.82 -10.89 -15.91
C ASP A 194 0.53 -9.97 -14.74
N LEU A 195 0.24 -8.71 -15.03
CA LEU A 195 -0.17 -7.74 -14.00
C LEU A 195 -1.51 -8.14 -13.35
N ALA A 196 -2.50 -8.58 -14.15
CA ALA A 196 -3.76 -9.08 -13.60
C ALA A 196 -3.54 -10.27 -12.65
N MET A 197 -2.59 -11.16 -12.95
CA MET A 197 -2.26 -12.32 -12.12
C MET A 197 -1.61 -11.88 -10.79
N LEU A 198 -0.68 -10.91 -10.81
CA LEU A 198 -0.10 -10.32 -9.59
C LEU A 198 -1.18 -9.68 -8.72
N LEU A 199 -2.00 -8.81 -9.31
CA LEU A 199 -3.05 -8.11 -8.58
C LEU A 199 -4.08 -9.07 -7.97
N LEU A 200 -4.43 -10.14 -8.68
CA LEU A 200 -5.28 -11.23 -8.16
C LEU A 200 -4.61 -11.97 -7.01
N ALA A 201 -3.31 -12.26 -7.09
CA ALA A 201 -2.57 -12.89 -6.01
C ALA A 201 -2.53 -11.99 -4.76
N VAL A 202 -2.33 -10.68 -4.95
CA VAL A 202 -2.37 -9.70 -3.84
C VAL A 202 -3.77 -9.63 -3.23
N CYS A 203 -4.83 -9.57 -4.03
CA CYS A 203 -6.21 -9.61 -3.54
C CYS A 203 -6.50 -10.89 -2.73
N GLY A 204 -6.07 -12.05 -3.23
CA GLY A 204 -6.24 -13.32 -2.52
C GLY A 204 -5.51 -13.34 -1.17
N SER A 205 -4.27 -12.85 -1.16
CA SER A 205 -3.47 -12.77 0.05
C SER A 205 -4.04 -11.75 1.06
N LEU A 206 -4.49 -10.58 0.60
CA LEU A 206 -5.16 -9.59 1.44
C LEU A 206 -6.47 -10.12 2.03
N LEU A 207 -7.25 -10.88 1.26
CA LEU A 207 -8.47 -11.50 1.78
C LEU A 207 -8.15 -12.55 2.85
N GLY A 208 -7.10 -13.35 2.66
CA GLY A 208 -6.59 -14.27 3.67
C GLY A 208 -6.11 -13.56 4.93
N TYR A 209 -5.39 -12.46 4.78
CA TYR A 209 -4.95 -11.59 5.88
C TYR A 209 -6.15 -10.97 6.61
N LEU A 210 -7.14 -10.46 5.89
CA LEU A 210 -8.33 -9.81 6.44
C LEU A 210 -9.07 -10.71 7.44
N ARG A 211 -9.07 -12.04 7.24
CA ARG A 211 -9.64 -13.02 8.20
C ARG A 211 -9.09 -12.87 9.62
N PHE A 212 -7.85 -12.38 9.74
CA PHE A 212 -7.15 -12.20 11.02
C PHE A 212 -7.08 -10.74 11.47
N ASN A 213 -7.36 -9.81 10.57
CA ASN A 213 -7.31 -8.37 10.82
C ASN A 213 -8.70 -7.76 11.09
N VAL A 214 -9.81 -8.45 10.76
CA VAL A 214 -11.18 -8.01 11.12
C VAL A 214 -11.31 -7.92 12.64
N HIS A 215 -12.08 -6.93 13.09
CA HIS A 215 -12.30 -6.68 14.51
C HIS A 215 -12.88 -7.89 15.28
N PRO A 216 -12.30 -8.26 16.44
CA PRO A 216 -11.06 -7.76 17.04
C PRO A 216 -9.81 -8.32 16.33
N ALA A 217 -8.92 -7.43 15.87
CA ALA A 217 -7.75 -7.81 15.10
C ALA A 217 -6.76 -8.67 15.91
N LYS A 218 -6.30 -9.75 15.31
CA LYS A 218 -5.25 -10.65 15.85
C LYS A 218 -3.85 -10.26 15.39
N ILE A 219 -3.76 -9.40 14.37
CA ILE A 219 -2.51 -8.88 13.81
C ILE A 219 -2.79 -7.58 13.08
N PHE A 220 -1.88 -6.61 13.19
CA PHE A 220 -1.91 -5.35 12.43
C PHE A 220 -1.07 -5.45 11.17
N MET A 221 -1.45 -4.65 10.15
CA MET A 221 -0.77 -4.59 8.86
C MET A 221 0.67 -4.09 9.00
N GLY A 222 0.83 -2.96 9.68
CA GLY A 222 2.07 -2.22 9.80
C GLY A 222 2.42 -1.43 8.53
N ASP A 223 3.46 -0.63 8.66
CA ASP A 223 3.97 0.18 7.56
C ASP A 223 4.51 -0.68 6.41
N THR A 224 5.02 -1.87 6.72
CA THR A 224 5.43 -2.89 5.75
C THR A 224 4.35 -3.17 4.71
N GLY A 225 3.11 -3.35 5.17
CA GLY A 225 2.00 -3.70 4.29
C GLY A 225 1.35 -2.49 3.63
N SER A 226 1.07 -1.45 4.40
CA SER A 226 0.33 -0.29 3.92
C SER A 226 1.11 0.50 2.86
N LEU A 227 2.42 0.71 3.06
CA LEU A 227 3.27 1.36 2.04
C LEU A 227 3.39 0.50 0.78
N ALA A 228 3.52 -0.82 0.93
CA ALA A 228 3.58 -1.74 -0.20
C ALA A 228 2.35 -1.62 -1.10
N ILE A 229 1.15 -1.63 -0.50
CA ILE A 229 -0.10 -1.52 -1.25
C ILE A 229 -0.16 -0.19 -2.00
N GLY A 230 0.17 0.92 -1.35
CA GLY A 230 0.18 2.24 -2.00
C GLY A 230 1.16 2.32 -3.17
N GLY A 231 2.38 1.76 -3.01
CA GLY A 231 3.36 1.65 -4.09
C GLY A 231 2.87 0.78 -5.25
N LEU A 232 2.19 -0.34 -4.97
CA LEU A 232 1.61 -1.22 -5.99
C LEU A 232 0.47 -0.54 -6.75
N LEU A 233 -0.43 0.16 -6.06
CA LEU A 233 -1.54 0.90 -6.69
C LEU A 233 -1.01 1.99 -7.62
N ALA A 234 -0.02 2.77 -7.17
CA ALA A 234 0.62 3.80 -7.98
C ALA A 234 1.31 3.20 -9.22
N ALA A 235 2.08 2.11 -9.06
CA ALA A 235 2.74 1.42 -10.17
C ALA A 235 1.72 0.84 -11.16
N SER A 236 0.65 0.21 -10.67
CA SER A 236 -0.41 -0.36 -11.50
C SER A 236 -1.15 0.72 -12.29
N ALA A 237 -1.45 1.86 -11.68
CA ALA A 237 -2.08 2.99 -12.35
C ALA A 237 -1.19 3.55 -13.47
N MET A 238 0.11 3.68 -13.23
CA MET A 238 1.10 4.13 -14.21
C MET A 238 1.22 3.16 -15.40
N ILE A 239 1.36 1.87 -15.14
CA ILE A 239 1.49 0.84 -16.18
C ILE A 239 0.22 0.76 -17.05
N LEU A 240 -0.95 0.83 -16.42
CA LEU A 240 -2.24 0.73 -17.10
C LEU A 240 -2.74 2.07 -17.66
N LYS A 241 -1.97 3.15 -17.54
CA LYS A 241 -2.37 4.50 -17.97
C LYS A 241 -3.69 4.96 -17.34
N GLN A 242 -3.86 4.67 -16.07
CA GLN A 242 -5.06 5.00 -15.29
C GLN A 242 -4.70 5.94 -14.12
N GLU A 243 -3.73 6.81 -14.31
CA GLU A 243 -3.17 7.70 -13.27
C GLU A 243 -4.25 8.59 -12.65
N LEU A 244 -5.11 9.18 -13.48
CA LEU A 244 -6.20 10.05 -13.00
C LEU A 244 -7.32 9.24 -12.32
N LEU A 245 -7.58 8.03 -12.79
CA LEU A 245 -8.59 7.16 -12.17
C LEU A 245 -8.15 6.66 -10.80
N LEU A 246 -6.86 6.62 -10.50
CA LEU A 246 -6.36 6.27 -9.18
C LEU A 246 -6.99 7.17 -8.09
N VAL A 247 -7.17 8.46 -8.37
CA VAL A 247 -7.81 9.41 -7.43
C VAL A 247 -9.25 9.00 -7.10
N VAL A 248 -9.97 8.47 -8.08
CA VAL A 248 -11.38 8.03 -7.90
C VAL A 248 -11.42 6.64 -7.26
N ILE A 249 -10.62 5.71 -7.77
CA ILE A 249 -10.53 4.32 -7.30
C ILE A 249 -10.02 4.28 -5.86
N GLY A 250 -8.97 5.06 -5.57
CA GLY A 250 -8.40 5.26 -4.24
C GLY A 250 -9.10 6.33 -3.40
N GLY A 251 -10.35 6.69 -3.72
CA GLY A 251 -11.05 7.83 -3.13
C GLY A 251 -11.08 7.83 -1.60
N VAL A 252 -11.16 6.66 -0.96
CA VAL A 252 -11.05 6.54 0.50
C VAL A 252 -9.67 6.99 0.98
N PHE A 253 -8.60 6.52 0.35
CA PHE A 253 -7.23 6.90 0.70
C PHE A 253 -7.00 8.40 0.49
N VAL A 254 -7.51 8.93 -0.64
CA VAL A 254 -7.44 10.38 -0.94
C VAL A 254 -8.15 11.20 0.12
N MET A 255 -9.35 10.80 0.55
CA MET A 255 -10.10 11.49 1.60
C MET A 255 -9.36 11.49 2.94
N GLU A 256 -8.78 10.35 3.33
CA GLU A 256 -7.99 10.24 4.56
C GLU A 256 -6.76 11.17 4.52
N LEU A 257 -6.00 11.13 3.43
CA LEU A 257 -4.83 12.01 3.25
C LEU A 257 -5.23 13.49 3.25
N LEU A 258 -6.23 13.88 2.47
CA LEU A 258 -6.70 15.27 2.39
C LEU A 258 -7.20 15.77 3.73
N SER A 259 -7.89 14.94 4.51
CA SER A 259 -8.35 15.32 5.84
C SER A 259 -7.20 15.72 6.76
N VAL A 260 -6.10 14.96 6.72
CA VAL A 260 -4.88 15.26 7.51
C VAL A 260 -4.22 16.53 7.00
N VAL A 261 -4.05 16.69 5.67
CA VAL A 261 -3.42 17.88 5.08
C VAL A 261 -4.22 19.13 5.43
N ILE A 262 -5.54 19.12 5.26
CA ILE A 262 -6.43 20.24 5.60
C ILE A 262 -6.34 20.57 7.09
N GLN A 263 -6.43 19.54 7.96
CA GLN A 263 -6.37 19.72 9.40
C GLN A 263 -5.05 20.34 9.86
N VAL A 264 -3.92 19.79 9.40
CA VAL A 264 -2.59 20.27 9.78
C VAL A 264 -2.34 21.68 9.26
N THR A 265 -2.71 21.97 8.01
CA THR A 265 -2.54 23.30 7.40
C THR A 265 -3.38 24.33 8.11
N SER A 266 -4.67 24.07 8.34
CA SER A 266 -5.56 24.96 9.07
C SER A 266 -5.06 25.22 10.50
N TYR A 267 -4.66 24.16 11.22
CA TYR A 267 -4.18 24.30 12.59
C TYR A 267 -2.88 25.10 12.70
N LYS A 268 -1.95 24.92 11.76
CA LYS A 268 -0.71 25.70 11.69
C LYS A 268 -1.00 27.17 11.41
N ALA A 269 -1.92 27.48 10.49
CA ALA A 269 -2.23 28.84 10.07
C ALA A 269 -3.13 29.58 11.07
N THR A 270 -4.16 28.93 11.59
CA THR A 270 -5.24 29.58 12.36
C THR A 270 -5.37 29.12 13.80
N LYS A 271 -4.65 28.04 14.21
CA LYS A 271 -4.81 27.33 15.47
C LYS A 271 -6.21 26.74 15.69
N LYS A 272 -7.03 26.67 14.64
CA LYS A 272 -8.38 26.08 14.66
C LYS A 272 -8.39 24.74 13.95
N ARG A 273 -9.16 23.81 14.51
CA ARG A 273 -9.40 22.49 13.90
C ARG A 273 -10.56 22.61 12.90
N VAL A 274 -10.41 21.99 11.70
CA VAL A 274 -11.49 21.85 10.72
C VAL A 274 -12.36 20.63 11.05
N PHE A 275 -11.70 19.51 11.32
CA PHE A 275 -12.34 18.25 11.71
C PHE A 275 -12.16 18.02 13.21
N ARG A 276 -13.06 17.25 13.81
CA ARG A 276 -12.91 16.82 15.22
C ARG A 276 -11.62 16.05 15.41
N MET A 277 -11.33 15.16 14.48
CA MET A 277 -10.09 14.38 14.42
C MET A 277 -9.72 14.12 12.95
N ALA A 278 -8.45 13.92 12.65
CA ALA A 278 -7.94 13.50 11.35
C ALA A 278 -6.83 12.45 11.59
N PRO A 279 -6.79 11.39 10.77
CA PRO A 279 -7.65 11.04 9.62
C PRO A 279 -9.15 10.89 9.97
N LEU A 280 -10.04 10.86 8.93
CA LEU A 280 -11.50 10.90 9.13
C LEU A 280 -12.06 9.68 9.84
N HIS A 281 -11.46 8.51 9.68
CA HIS A 281 -11.89 7.27 10.32
C HIS A 281 -11.81 7.30 11.87
N HIS A 282 -11.10 8.23 12.46
CA HIS A 282 -11.05 8.45 13.92
C HIS A 282 -12.24 9.29 14.40
#